data_080f976d42bd19110830b350fc7bdba6
#
_entry.id   080f976d42bd19110830b350fc7bdba6
#
_cell.length_a   1.000
_cell.length_b   1.000
_cell.length_c   1.000
_cell.angle_alpha   90.00
_cell.angle_beta   90.00
_cell.angle_gamma   90.00
#
_symmetry.space_group_name_H-M   'P 1'
#
loop_
_entity.id
_entity.type
_entity.pdbx_description
1 polymer ?
#
loop_
_entity_poly.entity_id
_entity_poly.type
_entity_poly.pdbx_seq_one_letter_code
_entity_poly.pdbx_strand_id
1 'polypeptide(L)'
;MSPTSLPPTIHVIDDEAPFRRSLLFLLESVGWQAVGHESAEAFLDAPPAFPAGGGCLVLDIRMPRVSGLELQRRLKLADSPFPIIFMTGHGDVELAVQAMKDGAVDFLQKPFKDQLFLDTVERAVQLSLERHAASRRHQEARDCLARLSAREHEVARLLALGQANKEVARQLGISENTVHVHRQHVMEKTGTGSAAELARLILRADPSGLD
;
A
#
# COMPACT_ATOMS: atom_id res chain seq x y z
N MET A 1 24.97 -10.18 -7.07
CA MET A 1 24.75 -8.72 -7.09
C MET A 1 23.30 -8.51 -6.71
N SER A 2 23.06 -8.02 -5.49
CA SER A 2 21.70 -7.68 -5.07
C SER A 2 21.16 -6.59 -5.99
N PRO A 3 19.89 -6.63 -6.42
CA PRO A 3 19.32 -5.53 -7.18
C PRO A 3 19.48 -4.26 -6.35
N THR A 4 20.06 -3.23 -6.93
CA THR A 4 20.23 -1.91 -6.31
C THR A 4 18.82 -1.40 -6.00
N SER A 5 18.32 -1.68 -4.79
CA SER A 5 17.04 -1.11 -4.36
C SER A 5 17.22 0.41 -4.32
N LEU A 6 16.32 1.12 -4.95
CA LEU A 6 16.28 2.58 -4.86
C LEU A 6 16.17 2.98 -3.37
N PRO A 7 16.89 4.04 -2.93
CA PRO A 7 16.79 4.48 -1.55
C PRO A 7 15.36 4.92 -1.22
N PRO A 8 14.90 4.68 0.02
CA PRO A 8 13.60 5.15 0.47
C PRO A 8 13.58 6.69 0.54
N THR A 9 12.39 7.27 0.41
CA THR A 9 12.20 8.71 0.57
C THR A 9 11.34 8.99 1.80
N ILE A 10 11.90 9.73 2.75
CA ILE A 10 11.24 10.08 4.01
C ILE A 10 10.87 11.56 3.97
N HIS A 11 9.58 11.86 4.17
CA HIS A 11 9.09 13.22 4.27
C HIS A 11 8.95 13.61 5.74
N VAL A 12 9.68 14.64 6.15
CA VAL A 12 9.64 15.19 7.52
C VAL A 12 8.83 16.47 7.48
N ILE A 13 7.69 16.48 8.16
CA ILE A 13 6.78 17.62 8.26
C ILE A 13 6.77 18.14 9.70
N ASP A 14 7.38 19.29 9.90
CA ASP A 14 7.60 19.89 11.22
C ASP A 14 7.81 21.40 11.03
N ASP A 15 7.16 22.26 11.81
CA ASP A 15 7.28 23.72 11.67
C ASP A 15 8.58 24.27 12.27
N GLU A 16 9.25 23.52 13.16
CA GLU A 16 10.53 23.89 13.74
C GLU A 16 11.71 23.65 12.79
N ALA A 17 12.15 24.66 12.04
CA ALA A 17 13.19 24.53 11.05
C ALA A 17 14.53 23.94 11.56
N PRO A 18 15.04 24.26 12.77
CA PRO A 18 16.26 23.63 13.29
C PRO A 18 16.10 22.12 13.54
N PHE A 19 14.98 21.72 14.16
CA PHE A 19 14.70 20.32 14.45
C PHE A 19 14.49 19.52 13.15
N ARG A 20 13.70 20.04 12.23
CA ARG A 20 13.51 19.46 10.89
C ARG A 20 14.84 19.23 10.18
N ARG A 21 15.75 20.22 10.14
CA ARG A 21 17.07 20.07 9.52
C ARG A 21 17.92 18.98 10.16
N SER A 22 17.89 18.84 11.49
CA SER A 22 18.64 17.79 12.18
C SER A 22 18.17 16.39 11.79
N LEU A 23 16.86 16.19 11.63
CA LEU A 23 16.31 14.91 11.17
C LEU A 23 16.66 14.61 9.72
N LEU A 24 16.60 15.61 8.83
CA LEU A 24 17.00 15.44 7.44
C LEU A 24 18.47 15.00 7.35
N PHE A 25 19.36 15.68 8.06
CA PHE A 25 20.79 15.33 8.12
C PHE A 25 20.99 13.90 8.66
N LEU A 26 20.26 13.49 9.69
CA LEU A 26 20.34 12.14 10.27
C LEU A 26 19.92 11.07 9.25
N LEU A 27 18.81 11.28 8.52
CA LEU A 27 18.33 10.37 7.50
C LEU A 27 19.30 10.25 6.32
N GLU A 28 19.85 11.38 5.86
CA GLU A 28 20.83 11.42 4.78
C GLU A 28 22.14 10.72 5.18
N SER A 29 22.54 10.80 6.45
CA SER A 29 23.76 10.17 6.97
C SER A 29 23.75 8.63 6.86
N VAL A 30 22.56 8.03 6.81
CA VAL A 30 22.36 6.57 6.62
C VAL A 30 22.00 6.21 5.17
N GLY A 31 22.11 7.17 4.24
CA GLY A 31 21.91 6.96 2.80
C GLY A 31 20.47 6.99 2.33
N TRP A 32 19.53 7.49 3.15
CA TRP A 32 18.12 7.66 2.77
C TRP A 32 17.88 9.04 2.16
N GLN A 33 16.93 9.12 1.24
CA GLN A 33 16.46 10.41 0.73
C GLN A 33 15.52 11.06 1.73
N ALA A 34 15.74 12.32 2.06
CA ALA A 34 14.93 13.05 3.01
C ALA A 34 14.43 14.37 2.41
N VAL A 35 13.13 14.66 2.58
CA VAL A 35 12.48 15.88 2.11
C VAL A 35 11.77 16.54 3.27
N GLY A 36 12.12 17.81 3.55
CA GLY A 36 11.53 18.59 4.61
C GLY A 36 10.38 19.48 4.13
N HIS A 37 9.29 19.50 4.89
CA HIS A 37 8.16 20.40 4.69
C HIS A 37 7.94 21.22 5.96
N GLU A 38 7.76 22.52 5.80
CA GLU A 38 7.60 23.45 6.92
C GLU A 38 6.19 23.48 7.51
N SER A 39 5.23 22.84 6.82
CA SER A 39 3.84 22.72 7.26
C SER A 39 3.12 21.59 6.54
N ALA A 40 1.97 21.22 7.05
CA ALA A 40 1.07 20.26 6.41
C ALA A 40 0.57 20.77 5.05
N GLU A 41 0.32 22.08 4.93
CA GLU A 41 -0.09 22.70 3.67
C GLU A 41 0.98 22.58 2.61
N ALA A 42 2.24 22.87 2.95
CA ALA A 42 3.38 22.75 2.03
C ALA A 42 3.53 21.32 1.47
N PHE A 43 3.18 20.30 2.27
CA PHE A 43 3.13 18.92 1.81
C PHE A 43 1.92 18.67 0.90
N LEU A 44 0.73 19.19 1.25
CA LEU A 44 -0.52 18.97 0.51
C LEU A 44 -0.56 19.72 -0.84
N ASP A 45 0.11 20.87 -0.95
CA ASP A 45 0.17 21.66 -2.18
C ASP A 45 0.94 20.95 -3.30
N ALA A 46 1.89 20.08 -2.94
CA ALA A 46 2.66 19.29 -3.89
C ALA A 46 2.87 17.85 -3.34
N PRO A 47 1.78 17.04 -3.24
CA PRO A 47 1.89 15.71 -2.68
C PRO A 47 2.81 14.84 -3.55
N PRO A 48 3.82 14.20 -2.94
CA PRO A 48 4.76 13.40 -3.70
C PRO A 48 4.13 12.12 -4.22
N ALA A 49 4.58 11.66 -5.39
CA ALA A 49 4.30 10.31 -5.83
C ALA A 49 4.97 9.29 -4.87
N PHE A 50 4.35 8.14 -4.68
CA PHE A 50 4.93 7.10 -3.83
C PHE A 50 6.24 6.57 -4.44
N PRO A 51 7.38 6.62 -3.71
CA PRO A 51 8.67 6.26 -4.25
C PRO A 51 8.83 4.75 -4.41
N ALA A 52 9.51 4.32 -5.49
CA ALA A 52 9.76 2.91 -5.76
C ALA A 52 10.61 2.22 -4.68
N GLY A 53 11.46 2.98 -3.97
CA GLY A 53 12.24 2.50 -2.83
C GLY A 53 11.47 2.44 -1.50
N GLY A 54 10.16 2.72 -1.53
CA GLY A 54 9.35 2.87 -0.32
C GLY A 54 9.56 4.22 0.36
N GLY A 55 8.79 4.50 1.39
CA GLY A 55 8.91 5.73 2.16
C GLY A 55 7.88 5.87 3.25
N CYS A 56 8.02 6.90 4.06
CA CYS A 56 7.07 7.22 5.11
C CYS A 56 7.00 8.72 5.37
N LEU A 57 6.00 9.12 6.14
CA LEU A 57 5.85 10.48 6.64
C LEU A 57 6.20 10.51 8.13
N VAL A 58 7.03 11.46 8.52
CA VAL A 58 7.34 11.78 9.91
C VAL A 58 6.70 13.13 10.21
N LEU A 59 5.65 13.13 11.02
CA LEU A 59 4.80 14.29 11.27
C LEU A 59 4.93 14.80 12.69
N ASP A 60 5.12 16.09 12.85
CA ASP A 60 4.83 16.71 14.15
C ASP A 60 3.30 16.76 14.38
N ILE A 61 2.86 16.43 15.59
CA ILE A 61 1.44 16.52 15.95
C ILE A 61 0.96 17.97 15.97
N ARG A 62 1.77 18.86 16.55
CA ARG A 62 1.39 20.25 16.80
C ARG A 62 2.02 21.19 15.79
N MET A 63 1.33 21.43 14.71
CA MET A 63 1.72 22.44 13.71
C MET A 63 0.66 23.54 13.63
N PRO A 64 1.06 24.77 13.28
CA PRO A 64 0.09 25.86 13.03
C PRO A 64 -0.88 25.52 11.89
N ARG A 65 -2.10 26.04 11.98
CA ARG A 65 -3.19 25.92 10.99
C ARG A 65 -3.68 24.49 10.78
N VAL A 66 -2.89 23.63 10.14
CA VAL A 66 -3.23 22.21 9.91
C VAL A 66 -2.33 21.34 10.79
N SER A 67 -2.92 20.70 11.81
CA SER A 67 -2.19 19.78 12.68
C SER A 67 -1.82 18.48 11.98
N GLY A 68 -0.84 17.75 12.53
CA GLY A 68 -0.46 16.43 11.99
C GLY A 68 -1.63 15.44 11.97
N LEU A 69 -2.52 15.47 12.98
CA LEU A 69 -3.71 14.62 13.01
C LEU A 69 -4.72 14.95 11.88
N GLU A 70 -4.92 16.24 11.61
CA GLU A 70 -5.77 16.65 10.50
C GLU A 70 -5.15 16.26 9.15
N LEU A 71 -3.81 16.37 9.02
CA LEU A 71 -3.11 15.87 7.83
C LEU A 71 -3.30 14.36 7.67
N GLN A 72 -3.13 13.56 8.73
CA GLN A 72 -3.39 12.11 8.70
C GLN A 72 -4.81 11.81 8.21
N ARG A 73 -5.82 12.52 8.72
CA ARG A 73 -7.21 12.34 8.32
C ARG A 73 -7.41 12.60 6.83
N ARG A 74 -6.82 13.68 6.30
CA ARG A 74 -6.89 14.02 4.86
C ARG A 74 -6.20 12.98 4.00
N LEU A 75 -5.03 12.50 4.40
CA LEU A 75 -4.29 11.47 3.70
C LEU A 75 -5.04 10.14 3.69
N LYS A 76 -5.70 9.78 4.78
CA LYS A 76 -6.55 8.59 4.86
C LYS A 76 -7.74 8.66 3.90
N LEU A 77 -8.39 9.82 3.80
CA LEU A 77 -9.49 10.05 2.84
C LEU A 77 -9.03 10.00 1.37
N ALA A 78 -7.76 10.31 1.12
CA ALA A 78 -7.13 10.24 -0.20
C ALA A 78 -6.46 8.89 -0.50
N ASP A 79 -6.67 7.86 0.33
CA ASP A 79 -6.03 6.54 0.23
C ASP A 79 -4.50 6.62 0.05
N SER A 80 -3.86 7.55 0.78
CA SER A 80 -2.41 7.75 0.70
C SER A 80 -1.67 6.48 1.15
N PRO A 81 -0.71 5.99 0.36
CA PRO A 81 0.02 4.77 0.66
C PRO A 81 1.11 4.95 1.73
N PHE A 82 1.39 6.18 2.14
CA PHE A 82 2.47 6.48 3.08
C PHE A 82 2.13 6.07 4.51
N PRO A 83 2.93 5.20 5.14
CA PRO A 83 2.87 5.01 6.58
C PRO A 83 3.24 6.31 7.31
N ILE A 84 2.60 6.56 8.44
CA ILE A 84 2.79 7.79 9.22
C ILE A 84 3.40 7.45 10.58
N ILE A 85 4.47 8.15 10.93
CA ILE A 85 5.07 8.18 12.26
C ILE A 85 4.83 9.57 12.83
N PHE A 86 4.31 9.66 14.05
CA PHE A 86 4.16 10.94 14.72
C PHE A 86 5.32 11.28 15.63
N MET A 87 5.67 12.55 15.67
CA MET A 87 6.52 13.13 16.71
C MET A 87 5.64 13.94 17.66
N THR A 88 5.83 13.75 18.97
CA THR A 88 4.99 14.37 20.01
C THR A 88 5.85 15.08 21.05
N GLY A 89 5.36 16.20 21.57
CA GLY A 89 5.92 16.84 22.77
C GLY A 89 5.41 16.20 24.07
N HIS A 90 5.74 16.79 25.18
CA HIS A 90 5.22 16.42 26.50
C HIS A 90 3.71 16.71 26.58
N GLY A 91 2.93 15.76 27.09
CA GLY A 91 1.49 15.92 27.32
C GLY A 91 0.58 15.51 26.16
N ASP A 92 1.12 14.99 25.07
CA ASP A 92 0.33 14.61 23.88
C ASP A 92 -0.08 13.13 23.84
N VAL A 93 -0.07 12.43 24.99
CA VAL A 93 -0.35 10.98 25.06
C VAL A 93 -1.73 10.63 24.49
N GLU A 94 -2.76 11.43 24.79
CA GLU A 94 -4.11 11.20 24.28
C GLU A 94 -4.16 11.36 22.75
N LEU A 95 -3.45 12.36 22.21
CA LEU A 95 -3.34 12.59 20.77
C LEU A 95 -2.58 11.48 20.08
N ALA A 96 -1.49 10.97 20.70
CA ALA A 96 -0.74 9.82 20.19
C ALA A 96 -1.61 8.56 20.14
N VAL A 97 -2.40 8.29 21.18
CA VAL A 97 -3.36 7.18 21.20
C VAL A 97 -4.40 7.32 20.09
N GLN A 98 -4.91 8.53 19.85
CA GLN A 98 -5.85 8.78 18.75
C GLN A 98 -5.18 8.54 17.39
N ALA A 99 -3.97 9.05 17.19
CA ALA A 99 -3.19 8.84 15.97
C ALA A 99 -3.01 7.34 15.66
N MET A 100 -2.69 6.53 16.66
CA MET A 100 -2.54 5.08 16.52
C MET A 100 -3.84 4.39 16.15
N LYS A 101 -4.98 4.78 16.78
CA LYS A 101 -6.31 4.25 16.41
C LYS A 101 -6.70 4.62 14.97
N ASP A 102 -6.25 5.77 14.48
CA ASP A 102 -6.51 6.24 13.12
C ASP A 102 -5.55 5.64 12.08
N GLY A 103 -4.60 4.79 12.51
CA GLY A 103 -3.76 3.98 11.62
C GLY A 103 -2.34 4.48 11.46
N ALA A 104 -1.84 5.35 12.35
CA ALA A 104 -0.41 5.64 12.43
C ALA A 104 0.39 4.36 12.73
N VAL A 105 1.62 4.29 12.22
CA VAL A 105 2.50 3.14 12.43
C VAL A 105 3.14 3.18 13.81
N ASP A 106 3.56 4.37 14.23
CA ASP A 106 4.21 4.58 15.51
C ASP A 106 4.17 6.05 15.92
N PHE A 107 4.62 6.33 17.14
CA PHE A 107 4.86 7.69 17.61
C PHE A 107 6.16 7.80 18.41
N LEU A 108 6.82 8.95 18.37
CA LEU A 108 8.07 9.24 19.05
C LEU A 108 7.90 10.45 19.94
N GLN A 109 8.15 10.29 21.24
CA GLN A 109 8.10 11.41 22.19
C GLN A 109 9.40 12.19 22.14
N LYS A 110 9.34 13.49 21.84
CA LYS A 110 10.47 14.41 21.88
C LYS A 110 10.86 14.72 23.37
N PRO A 111 12.17 14.69 23.73
CA PRO A 111 13.31 14.30 22.90
C PRO A 111 13.47 12.78 22.81
N PHE A 112 13.88 12.27 21.65
CA PHE A 112 14.15 10.86 21.40
C PHE A 112 15.61 10.65 20.98
N LYS A 113 16.09 9.39 21.07
CA LYS A 113 17.41 9.00 20.62
C LYS A 113 17.41 8.78 19.10
N ASP A 114 18.50 9.17 18.45
CA ASP A 114 18.69 9.00 17.00
C ASP A 114 18.44 7.56 16.55
N GLN A 115 18.97 6.58 17.28
CA GLN A 115 18.78 5.16 16.95
C GLN A 115 17.31 4.75 16.98
N LEU A 116 16.54 5.18 17.99
CA LEU A 116 15.12 4.88 18.07
C LEU A 116 14.35 5.46 16.89
N PHE A 117 14.70 6.68 16.47
CA PHE A 117 14.12 7.32 15.30
C PHE A 117 14.40 6.52 14.03
N LEU A 118 15.67 6.17 13.78
CA LEU A 118 16.07 5.40 12.60
C LEU A 118 15.40 4.02 12.56
N ASP A 119 15.36 3.29 13.68
CA ASP A 119 14.71 1.97 13.76
C ASP A 119 13.19 2.06 13.46
N THR A 120 12.55 3.14 13.94
CA THR A 120 11.12 3.36 13.70
C THR A 120 10.84 3.70 12.24
N VAL A 121 11.67 4.55 11.63
CA VAL A 121 11.56 4.88 10.20
C VAL A 121 11.82 3.65 9.34
N GLU A 122 12.82 2.82 9.67
CA GLU A 122 13.10 1.57 8.93
C GLU A 122 11.88 0.64 8.93
N ARG A 123 11.24 0.42 10.09
CA ARG A 123 10.00 -0.39 10.17
C ARG A 123 8.88 0.18 9.31
N ALA A 124 8.71 1.49 9.30
CA ALA A 124 7.69 2.14 8.47
C ALA A 124 8.00 2.00 6.98
N VAL A 125 9.26 2.12 6.56
CA VAL A 125 9.69 1.90 5.18
C VAL A 125 9.42 0.46 4.75
N GLN A 126 9.75 -0.54 5.56
CA GLN A 126 9.45 -1.95 5.26
C GLN A 126 7.96 -2.18 5.09
N LEU A 127 7.15 -1.65 6.00
CA LEU A 127 5.68 -1.72 5.89
C LEU A 127 5.15 -1.07 4.61
N SER A 128 5.76 0.05 4.18
CA SER A 128 5.39 0.73 2.94
C SER A 128 5.66 -0.12 1.71
N LEU A 129 6.81 -0.79 1.67
CA LEU A 129 7.18 -1.69 0.58
C LEU A 129 6.24 -2.90 0.48
N GLU A 130 5.90 -3.50 1.62
CA GLU A 130 4.96 -4.63 1.69
C GLU A 130 3.56 -4.24 1.19
N ARG A 131 3.02 -3.10 1.67
CA ARG A 131 1.72 -2.58 1.24
C ARG A 131 1.70 -2.26 -0.25
N HIS A 132 2.74 -1.60 -0.75
CA HIS A 132 2.86 -1.27 -2.17
C HIS A 132 2.96 -2.51 -3.05
N ALA A 133 3.75 -3.51 -2.64
CA ALA A 133 3.84 -4.78 -3.34
C ALA A 133 2.52 -5.56 -3.34
N ALA A 134 1.75 -5.50 -2.25
CA ALA A 134 0.42 -6.11 -2.16
C ALA A 134 -0.57 -5.40 -3.09
N SER A 135 -0.60 -4.06 -3.07
CA SER A 135 -1.45 -3.24 -3.95
C SER A 135 -1.16 -3.48 -5.43
N ARG A 136 0.12 -3.50 -5.80
CA ARG A 136 0.53 -3.83 -7.17
C ARG A 136 0.03 -5.21 -7.61
N ARG A 137 0.25 -6.24 -6.78
CA ARG A 137 -0.22 -7.60 -7.09
C ARG A 137 -1.73 -7.69 -7.23
N HIS A 138 -2.47 -6.93 -6.41
CA HIS A 138 -3.92 -6.81 -6.52
C HIS A 138 -4.34 -6.16 -7.85
N GLN A 139 -3.71 -5.04 -8.21
CA GLN A 139 -3.99 -4.34 -9.46
C GLN A 139 -3.63 -5.20 -10.69
N GLU A 140 -2.47 -5.83 -10.70
CA GLU A 140 -2.04 -6.75 -11.77
C GLU A 140 -3.05 -7.91 -11.97
N ALA A 141 -3.60 -8.45 -10.87
CA ALA A 141 -4.63 -9.49 -10.93
C ALA A 141 -5.94 -8.96 -11.52
N ARG A 142 -6.38 -7.76 -11.12
CA ARG A 142 -7.57 -7.10 -11.68
C ARG A 142 -7.41 -6.83 -13.18
N ASP A 143 -6.27 -6.27 -13.59
CA ASP A 143 -5.99 -5.98 -15.00
C ASP A 143 -5.93 -7.25 -15.84
N CYS A 144 -5.43 -8.33 -15.27
CA CYS A 144 -5.40 -9.64 -15.91
C CYS A 144 -6.82 -10.18 -16.14
N LEU A 145 -7.67 -10.15 -15.12
CA LEU A 145 -9.06 -10.60 -15.23
C LEU A 145 -9.89 -9.70 -16.15
N ALA A 146 -9.64 -8.40 -16.18
CA ALA A 146 -10.34 -7.45 -17.05
C ALA A 146 -10.19 -7.76 -18.57
N ARG A 147 -9.23 -8.61 -18.96
CA ARG A 147 -9.07 -9.09 -20.35
C ARG A 147 -10.07 -10.19 -20.73
N LEU A 148 -10.76 -10.76 -19.77
CA LEU A 148 -11.76 -11.80 -20.01
C LEU A 148 -13.07 -11.15 -20.50
N SER A 149 -13.73 -11.79 -21.45
CA SER A 149 -15.10 -11.45 -21.81
C SER A 149 -16.07 -11.85 -20.66
N ALA A 150 -17.29 -11.35 -20.67
CA ALA A 150 -18.30 -11.68 -19.68
C ALA A 150 -18.50 -13.22 -19.58
N ARG A 151 -18.53 -13.91 -20.71
CA ARG A 151 -18.68 -15.37 -20.75
C ARG A 151 -17.45 -16.12 -20.22
N GLU A 152 -16.26 -15.63 -20.51
CA GLU A 152 -15.02 -16.18 -19.97
C GLU A 152 -14.92 -15.97 -18.46
N HIS A 153 -15.45 -14.86 -17.92
CA HIS A 153 -15.55 -14.62 -16.46
C HIS A 153 -16.46 -15.66 -15.78
N GLU A 154 -17.64 -15.94 -16.35
CA GLU A 154 -18.55 -16.96 -15.80
C GLU A 154 -17.88 -18.34 -15.78
N VAL A 155 -17.22 -18.72 -16.88
CA VAL A 155 -16.49 -19.99 -16.96
C VAL A 155 -15.32 -20.01 -15.97
N ALA A 156 -14.55 -18.93 -15.89
CA ALA A 156 -13.40 -18.82 -14.99
C ALA A 156 -13.81 -19.00 -13.51
N ARG A 157 -14.91 -18.36 -13.09
CA ARG A 157 -15.43 -18.50 -11.72
C ARG A 157 -15.80 -19.94 -11.39
N LEU A 158 -16.55 -20.61 -12.26
CA LEU A 158 -16.98 -21.99 -12.03
C LEU A 158 -15.80 -22.98 -12.04
N LEU A 159 -14.83 -22.79 -12.92
CA LEU A 159 -13.59 -23.57 -12.93
C LEU A 159 -12.77 -23.36 -11.65
N ALA A 160 -12.68 -22.13 -11.16
CA ALA A 160 -11.97 -21.79 -9.93
C ALA A 160 -12.63 -22.41 -8.68
N LEU A 161 -13.95 -22.63 -8.72
CA LEU A 161 -14.70 -23.39 -7.70
C LEU A 161 -14.50 -24.90 -7.82
N GLY A 162 -13.67 -25.37 -8.75
CA GLY A 162 -13.35 -26.80 -8.92
C GLY A 162 -14.37 -27.59 -9.74
N GLN A 163 -15.33 -26.94 -10.41
CA GLN A 163 -16.34 -27.65 -11.20
C GLN A 163 -15.72 -28.27 -12.47
N ALA A 164 -16.15 -29.48 -12.79
CA ALA A 164 -15.78 -30.17 -14.03
C ALA A 164 -16.47 -29.52 -15.23
N ASN A 165 -15.86 -29.62 -16.44
CA ASN A 165 -16.39 -29.02 -17.67
C ASN A 165 -17.85 -29.38 -17.91
N LYS A 166 -18.26 -30.61 -17.59
CA LYS A 166 -19.66 -31.10 -17.72
C LYS A 166 -20.63 -30.33 -16.82
N GLU A 167 -20.22 -30.00 -15.59
CA GLU A 167 -21.04 -29.25 -14.64
C GLU A 167 -21.16 -27.79 -15.06
N VAL A 168 -20.05 -27.19 -15.49
CA VAL A 168 -20.00 -25.82 -16.06
C VAL A 168 -20.92 -25.74 -17.30
N ALA A 169 -20.84 -26.72 -18.22
CA ALA A 169 -21.67 -26.78 -19.41
C ALA A 169 -23.17 -26.80 -19.07
N ARG A 170 -23.57 -27.65 -18.10
CA ARG A 170 -24.96 -27.76 -17.63
C ARG A 170 -25.44 -26.44 -16.99
N GLN A 171 -24.61 -25.83 -16.14
CA GLN A 171 -24.96 -24.59 -15.41
C GLN A 171 -25.08 -23.39 -16.36
N LEU A 172 -24.22 -23.31 -17.36
CA LEU A 172 -24.19 -22.20 -18.32
C LEU A 172 -25.06 -22.43 -19.57
N GLY A 173 -25.69 -23.61 -19.73
CA GLY A 173 -26.54 -23.92 -20.89
C GLY A 173 -25.77 -24.01 -22.22
N ILE A 174 -24.53 -24.50 -22.22
CA ILE A 174 -23.67 -24.64 -23.41
C ILE A 174 -23.10 -26.06 -23.53
N SER A 175 -22.46 -26.38 -24.65
CA SER A 175 -21.80 -27.67 -24.83
C SER A 175 -20.50 -27.79 -24.02
N GLU A 176 -20.11 -29.02 -23.65
CA GLU A 176 -18.82 -29.27 -22.99
C GLU A 176 -17.63 -28.82 -23.87
N ASN A 177 -17.77 -28.98 -25.19
CA ASN A 177 -16.77 -28.51 -26.13
C ASN A 177 -16.62 -26.99 -26.13
N THR A 178 -17.73 -26.26 -26.00
CA THR A 178 -17.72 -24.78 -25.84
C THR A 178 -17.03 -24.36 -24.53
N VAL A 179 -17.30 -25.10 -23.43
CA VAL A 179 -16.59 -24.87 -22.16
C VAL A 179 -15.10 -25.12 -22.31
N HIS A 180 -14.71 -26.19 -23.02
CA HIS A 180 -13.29 -26.48 -23.27
C HIS A 180 -12.58 -25.33 -23.98
N VAL A 181 -13.21 -24.75 -25.03
CA VAL A 181 -12.67 -23.60 -25.76
C VAL A 181 -12.56 -22.38 -24.85
N HIS A 182 -13.62 -22.05 -24.09
CA HIS A 182 -13.56 -20.94 -23.14
C HIS A 182 -12.48 -21.14 -22.07
N ARG A 183 -12.34 -22.36 -21.53
CA ARG A 183 -11.28 -22.72 -20.58
C ARG A 183 -9.90 -22.45 -21.15
N GLN A 184 -9.65 -22.86 -22.40
CA GLN A 184 -8.38 -22.60 -23.06
C GLN A 184 -8.10 -21.10 -23.17
N HIS A 185 -9.06 -20.30 -23.62
CA HIS A 185 -8.91 -18.86 -23.72
C HIS A 185 -8.71 -18.19 -22.34
N VAL A 186 -9.44 -18.65 -21.31
CA VAL A 186 -9.25 -18.16 -19.92
C VAL A 186 -7.82 -18.41 -19.46
N MET A 187 -7.33 -19.65 -19.58
CA MET A 187 -5.97 -20.02 -19.17
C MET A 187 -4.90 -19.23 -19.94
N GLU A 188 -5.08 -19.06 -21.25
CA GLU A 188 -4.17 -18.27 -22.08
C GLU A 188 -4.16 -16.79 -21.70
N LYS A 189 -5.34 -16.15 -21.56
CA LYS A 189 -5.46 -14.72 -21.21
C LYS A 189 -4.97 -14.42 -19.80
N THR A 190 -5.16 -15.35 -18.86
CA THR A 190 -4.75 -15.19 -17.46
C THR A 190 -3.34 -15.68 -17.17
N GLY A 191 -2.74 -16.45 -18.08
CA GLY A 191 -1.42 -17.07 -17.89
C GLY A 191 -1.43 -18.14 -16.79
N THR A 192 -2.62 -18.70 -16.42
CA THR A 192 -2.74 -19.74 -15.39
C THR A 192 -2.75 -21.13 -16.02
N GLY A 193 -2.07 -22.09 -15.37
CA GLY A 193 -2.01 -23.50 -15.83
C GLY A 193 -3.03 -24.43 -15.18
N SER A 194 -3.72 -23.97 -14.12
CA SER A 194 -4.64 -24.80 -13.33
C SER A 194 -5.81 -24.01 -12.74
N ALA A 195 -6.90 -24.73 -12.40
CA ALA A 195 -8.04 -24.14 -11.70
C ALA A 195 -7.64 -23.55 -10.33
N ALA A 196 -6.68 -24.18 -9.64
CA ALA A 196 -6.17 -23.65 -8.36
C ALA A 196 -5.38 -22.35 -8.52
N GLU A 197 -4.63 -22.17 -9.60
CA GLU A 197 -3.96 -20.92 -9.91
C GLU A 197 -4.96 -19.83 -10.30
N LEU A 198 -5.97 -20.19 -11.09
CA LEU A 198 -7.07 -19.29 -11.45
C LEU A 198 -7.85 -18.82 -10.22
N ALA A 199 -8.16 -19.72 -9.28
CA ALA A 199 -8.80 -19.37 -8.01
C ALA A 199 -7.96 -18.37 -7.22
N ARG A 200 -6.64 -18.61 -7.10
CA ARG A 200 -5.72 -17.67 -6.44
C ARG A 200 -5.66 -16.31 -7.13
N LEU A 201 -5.73 -16.28 -8.45
CA LEU A 201 -5.76 -15.03 -9.21
C LEU A 201 -7.05 -14.25 -8.93
N ILE A 202 -8.21 -14.92 -8.96
CA ILE A 202 -9.52 -14.31 -8.67
C ILE A 202 -9.55 -13.77 -7.24
N LEU A 203 -9.19 -14.58 -6.23
CA LEU A 203 -9.16 -14.16 -4.83
C LEU A 203 -8.14 -13.04 -4.54
N ARG A 204 -7.08 -12.96 -5.33
CA ARG A 204 -6.13 -11.85 -5.25
C ARG A 204 -6.72 -10.56 -5.81
N ALA A 205 -7.53 -10.62 -6.87
CA ALA A 205 -8.21 -9.48 -7.47
C ALA A 205 -9.45 -9.03 -6.67
N ASP A 206 -10.12 -9.98 -6.03
CA ASP A 206 -11.29 -9.76 -5.19
C ASP A 206 -11.41 -10.91 -4.18
N PRO A 207 -11.22 -10.65 -2.87
CA PRO A 207 -11.33 -11.67 -1.83
C PRO A 207 -12.71 -12.35 -1.78
N SER A 208 -13.78 -11.68 -2.23
CA SER A 208 -15.14 -12.23 -2.33
C SER A 208 -15.50 -12.77 -3.72
N GLY A 209 -14.56 -12.76 -4.65
CA GLY A 209 -14.82 -13.07 -6.07
C GLY A 209 -15.25 -14.51 -6.38
N LEU A 210 -15.24 -15.40 -5.39
CA LEU A 210 -15.70 -16.79 -5.49
C LEU A 210 -16.94 -17.09 -4.62
N ASP A 211 -17.47 -16.12 -3.86
CA ASP A 211 -18.66 -16.26 -3.04
C ASP A 211 -19.96 -16.32 -3.87
#